data_6e7b9eda72a52451e77b0b179ef6f78f
#
_entry.id   6e7b9eda72a52451e77b0b179ef6f78f
#
_cell.length_a   1.000
_cell.length_b   1.000
_cell.length_c   1.000
_cell.angle_alpha   90.00
_cell.angle_beta   90.00
_cell.angle_gamma   90.00
#
_symmetry.space_group_name_H-M   'P 1'
#
loop_
_entity.id
_entity.type
_entity.pdbx_description
1 polymer ?
#
loop_
_entity_poly.entity_id
_entity_poly.type
_entity_poly.pdbx_seq_one_letter_code
_entity_poly.pdbx_strand_id
1 'polypeptide(L)'
;MNIFEYFKKKDIDTVDASFYRKIAEWDSWYRSNVRKFHFYRVYGGQGTWTRCRRHSLGMAKKVCEDMADLLLNERVKITIGDATTEDFVQDVLRQNNFMTKGNEYQERKAAKGTVAYVPYLADAEVDDQGNILNGIVKINYLEAPNIFPLSWENGKV
;
A
#
# COMPACT_ATOMS: atom_id res chain seq x y z
N MET A 1 18.87 -1.35 14.78
CA MET A 1 18.54 -2.76 14.48
C MET A 1 17.58 -2.77 13.32
N ASN A 2 17.93 -3.44 12.24
CA ASN A 2 17.04 -3.58 11.06
C ASN A 2 15.93 -4.60 11.39
N ILE A 3 14.72 -4.42 10.82
CA ILE A 3 13.58 -5.32 11.05
C ILE A 3 13.91 -6.78 10.70
N PHE A 4 14.69 -7.03 9.65
CA PHE A 4 15.12 -8.36 9.25
C PHE A 4 16.10 -9.00 10.25
N GLU A 5 16.95 -8.20 10.90
CA GLU A 5 17.81 -8.68 12.00
C GLU A 5 16.98 -9.09 13.21
N TYR A 6 15.91 -8.34 13.49
CA TYR A 6 14.95 -8.69 14.54
C TYR A 6 14.25 -10.01 14.24
N PHE A 7 13.72 -10.18 13.04
CA PHE A 7 13.06 -11.42 12.63
C PHE A 7 13.99 -12.62 12.72
N LYS A 8 15.21 -12.48 12.21
CA LYS A 8 16.24 -13.54 12.31
C LYS A 8 16.58 -13.89 13.76
N LYS A 9 16.67 -12.89 14.65
CA LYS A 9 16.93 -13.11 16.08
C LYS A 9 15.78 -13.83 16.79
N LYS A 10 14.57 -13.68 16.29
CA LYS A 10 13.34 -14.29 16.84
C LYS A 10 12.94 -15.58 16.15
N ASP A 11 13.76 -16.06 15.21
CA ASP A 11 13.46 -17.25 14.39
C ASP A 11 12.12 -17.14 13.66
N ILE A 12 11.84 -15.94 13.13
CA ILE A 12 10.62 -15.65 12.37
C ILE A 12 10.96 -15.65 10.88
N ASP A 13 10.40 -16.60 10.16
CA ASP A 13 10.52 -16.65 8.70
C ASP A 13 9.65 -15.59 8.04
N THR A 14 10.19 -14.94 7.02
CA THR A 14 9.48 -13.97 6.18
C THR A 14 10.10 -13.94 4.78
N VAL A 15 9.48 -13.18 3.89
CA VAL A 15 10.00 -12.98 2.53
C VAL A 15 11.40 -12.38 2.56
N ASP A 16 12.28 -12.86 1.67
CA ASP A 16 13.66 -12.41 1.58
C ASP A 16 13.81 -10.89 1.38
N ALA A 17 14.80 -10.31 1.99
CA ALA A 17 15.09 -8.88 1.91
C ALA A 17 15.30 -8.36 0.46
N SER A 18 15.65 -9.25 -0.50
CA SER A 18 15.78 -8.89 -1.90
C SER A 18 14.45 -8.47 -2.52
N PHE A 19 13.34 -9.04 -2.05
CA PHE A 19 12.00 -8.65 -2.48
C PHE A 19 11.69 -7.19 -2.12
N TYR A 20 12.04 -6.75 -0.92
CA TYR A 20 11.83 -5.36 -0.49
C TYR A 20 12.72 -4.38 -1.24
N ARG A 21 13.90 -4.81 -1.71
CA ARG A 21 14.72 -3.99 -2.63
C ARG A 21 14.02 -3.77 -3.98
N LYS A 22 13.33 -4.79 -4.50
CA LYS A 22 12.50 -4.65 -5.73
C LYS A 22 11.35 -3.69 -5.51
N ILE A 23 10.65 -3.76 -4.36
CA ILE A 23 9.58 -2.81 -4.02
C ILE A 23 10.12 -1.37 -4.03
N ALA A 24 11.29 -1.12 -3.44
CA ALA A 24 11.92 0.20 -3.46
C ALA A 24 12.33 0.65 -4.87
N GLU A 25 12.77 -0.27 -5.72
CA GLU A 25 13.05 0.00 -7.14
C GLU A 25 11.76 0.39 -7.88
N TRP A 26 10.68 -0.37 -7.72
CA TRP A 26 9.37 -0.06 -8.33
C TRP A 26 8.83 1.30 -7.86
N ASP A 27 8.93 1.62 -6.56
CA ASP A 27 8.57 2.94 -6.04
C ASP A 27 9.39 4.06 -6.69
N SER A 28 10.67 3.82 -6.97
CA SER A 28 11.54 4.78 -7.67
C SER A 28 11.09 5.03 -9.11
N TRP A 29 10.63 4.01 -9.82
CA TRP A 29 10.03 4.13 -11.15
C TRP A 29 8.69 4.87 -11.12
N TYR A 30 7.82 4.48 -10.19
CA TYR A 30 6.53 5.14 -9.98
C TYR A 30 6.68 6.64 -9.73
N ARG A 31 7.66 7.05 -8.92
CA ARG A 31 7.96 8.45 -8.61
C ARG A 31 8.82 9.16 -9.65
N SER A 32 9.15 8.52 -10.77
CA SER A 32 10.09 9.04 -11.77
C SER A 32 11.41 9.52 -11.14
N ASN A 33 11.98 8.73 -10.23
CA ASN A 33 13.17 9.06 -9.45
C ASN A 33 14.28 8.00 -9.52
N VAL A 34 14.35 7.26 -10.61
CA VAL A 34 15.43 6.29 -10.86
C VAL A 34 16.72 7.02 -11.17
N ARG A 35 17.71 6.89 -10.28
CA ARG A 35 18.94 7.68 -10.31
C ARG A 35 19.69 7.60 -11.63
N LYS A 36 19.85 6.40 -12.19
CA LYS A 36 20.61 6.18 -13.44
C LYS A 36 19.85 6.62 -14.69
N PHE A 37 18.52 6.68 -14.62
CA PHE A 37 17.67 7.01 -15.76
C PHE A 37 17.24 8.48 -15.78
N HIS A 38 16.77 9.00 -14.63
CA HIS A 38 16.21 10.36 -14.55
C HIS A 38 17.27 11.44 -14.32
N PHE A 39 18.50 11.08 -14.00
CA PHE A 39 19.56 12.05 -13.73
C PHE A 39 20.78 11.80 -14.60
N TYR A 40 21.40 12.88 -15.04
CA TYR A 40 22.65 12.88 -15.80
C TYR A 40 23.53 14.04 -15.34
N ARG A 41 24.78 14.02 -15.75
CA ARG A 41 25.72 15.10 -15.45
C ARG A 41 26.11 15.79 -16.75
N VAL A 42 26.23 17.10 -16.67
CA VAL A 42 26.73 17.95 -17.76
C VAL A 42 27.97 18.65 -17.28
N TYR A 43 29.00 18.66 -18.12
CA TYR A 43 30.22 19.41 -17.87
C TYR A 43 29.99 20.86 -18.37
N GLY A 44 30.05 21.82 -17.45
CA GLY A 44 29.87 23.22 -17.78
C GLY A 44 31.20 23.90 -18.24
N GLY A 45 31.09 25.01 -18.96
CA GLY A 45 32.23 25.77 -19.44
C GLY A 45 33.15 26.35 -18.36
N GLN A 46 32.76 26.28 -17.10
CA GLN A 46 33.57 26.70 -15.95
C GLN A 46 34.33 25.53 -15.25
N GLY A 47 34.44 24.38 -15.92
CA GLY A 47 35.19 23.25 -15.41
C GLY A 47 34.47 22.45 -14.30
N THR A 48 33.17 22.65 -14.11
CA THR A 48 32.37 21.97 -13.06
C THR A 48 31.35 21.02 -13.64
N TRP A 49 31.09 19.90 -12.92
CA TRP A 49 30.04 18.97 -13.26
C TRP A 49 28.73 19.35 -12.58
N THR A 50 27.68 19.61 -13.36
CA THR A 50 26.34 19.91 -12.87
C THR A 50 25.44 18.70 -13.03
N ARG A 51 24.69 18.32 -11.98
CA ARG A 51 23.67 17.28 -12.04
C ARG A 51 22.37 17.85 -12.59
N CYS A 52 21.89 17.29 -13.66
CA CYS A 52 20.64 17.65 -14.30
C CYS A 52 19.62 16.53 -14.16
N ARG A 53 18.34 16.88 -14.13
CA ARG A 53 17.23 15.94 -14.14
C ARG A 53 16.58 15.94 -15.52
N ARG A 54 16.28 14.74 -16.04
CA ARG A 54 15.47 14.58 -17.25
C ARG A 54 14.01 14.88 -16.94
N HIS A 55 13.32 15.56 -17.82
CA HIS A 55 11.88 15.66 -17.77
C HIS A 55 11.27 14.26 -18.02
N SER A 56 10.27 13.91 -17.22
CA SER A 56 9.56 12.64 -17.33
C SER A 56 8.05 12.93 -17.40
N LEU A 57 7.37 12.20 -18.26
CA LEU A 57 5.91 12.26 -18.38
C LEU A 57 5.19 11.52 -17.24
N GLY A 58 5.93 10.87 -16.34
CA GLY A 58 5.35 10.13 -15.22
C GLY A 58 4.48 8.93 -15.65
N MET A 59 4.80 8.32 -16.81
CA MET A 59 3.97 7.25 -17.41
C MET A 59 3.74 6.08 -16.46
N ALA A 60 4.74 5.69 -15.66
CA ALA A 60 4.56 4.62 -14.69
C ALA A 60 3.46 4.95 -13.67
N LYS A 61 3.45 6.20 -13.17
CA LYS A 61 2.40 6.67 -12.27
C LYS A 61 1.04 6.68 -12.98
N LYS A 62 0.98 7.22 -14.20
CA LYS A 62 -0.27 7.30 -14.97
C LYS A 62 -0.89 5.93 -15.22
N VAL A 63 -0.10 4.93 -15.57
CA VAL A 63 -0.58 3.56 -15.75
C VAL A 63 -1.16 3.00 -14.43
N CYS A 64 -0.50 3.26 -13.28
CA CYS A 64 -1.01 2.82 -11.98
C CYS A 64 -2.33 3.50 -11.61
N GLU A 65 -2.47 4.81 -11.88
CA GLU A 65 -3.71 5.56 -11.72
C GLU A 65 -4.84 4.97 -12.58
N ASP A 66 -4.60 4.77 -13.87
CA ASP A 66 -5.58 4.22 -14.79
C ASP A 66 -6.01 2.79 -14.38
N MET A 67 -5.08 1.97 -13.90
CA MET A 67 -5.39 0.63 -13.38
C MET A 67 -6.23 0.70 -12.10
N ALA A 68 -5.99 1.63 -11.22
CA ALA A 68 -6.78 1.82 -10.01
C ALA A 68 -8.21 2.28 -10.36
N ASP A 69 -8.35 3.23 -11.26
CA ASP A 69 -9.63 3.75 -11.73
C ASP A 69 -10.49 2.70 -12.45
N LEU A 70 -9.85 1.73 -13.12
CA LEU A 70 -10.56 0.60 -13.71
C LEU A 70 -11.10 -0.39 -12.67
N LEU A 71 -10.40 -0.53 -11.53
CA LEU A 71 -10.75 -1.50 -10.50
C LEU A 71 -11.71 -0.94 -9.45
N LEU A 72 -11.51 0.31 -9.04
CA LEU A 72 -12.29 0.93 -7.97
C LEU A 72 -12.51 2.42 -8.25
N ASN A 73 -13.63 2.74 -8.87
CA ASN A 73 -14.06 4.10 -9.14
C ASN A 73 -15.46 4.35 -8.56
N GLU A 74 -15.99 5.55 -8.72
CA GLU A 74 -17.29 5.98 -8.21
C GLU A 74 -18.50 5.17 -8.74
N ARG A 75 -18.33 4.41 -9.83
CA ARG A 75 -19.37 3.57 -10.44
C ARG A 75 -19.41 2.16 -9.87
N VAL A 76 -18.37 1.75 -9.15
CA VAL A 76 -18.30 0.44 -8.53
C VAL A 76 -19.25 0.39 -7.35
N LYS A 77 -20.10 -0.64 -7.31
CA LYS A 77 -20.99 -0.91 -6.18
C LYS A 77 -20.51 -2.19 -5.49
N ILE A 78 -20.34 -2.10 -4.19
CA ILE A 78 -20.06 -3.24 -3.32
C ILE A 78 -21.39 -3.65 -2.71
N THR A 79 -21.85 -4.85 -2.99
CA THR A 79 -23.14 -5.36 -2.48
C THR A 79 -22.94 -6.69 -1.76
N ILE A 80 -23.73 -6.89 -0.71
CA ILE A 80 -23.78 -8.10 0.09
C ILE A 80 -25.22 -8.62 0.02
N GLY A 81 -25.42 -9.91 -0.14
CA GLY A 81 -26.74 -10.49 -0.42
C GLY A 81 -27.76 -10.41 0.72
N ASP A 82 -27.42 -9.87 1.90
CA ASP A 82 -28.28 -9.69 3.04
C ASP A 82 -28.45 -8.19 3.38
N ALA A 83 -29.68 -7.70 3.36
CA ALA A 83 -29.99 -6.27 3.47
C ALA A 83 -29.51 -5.64 4.80
N THR A 84 -29.64 -6.36 5.93
CA THR A 84 -29.23 -5.83 7.25
C THR A 84 -27.70 -5.70 7.34
N THR A 85 -26.99 -6.71 6.82
CA THR A 85 -25.54 -6.71 6.75
C THR A 85 -25.03 -5.68 5.74
N GLU A 86 -25.76 -5.49 4.65
CA GLU A 86 -25.39 -4.50 3.62
C GLU A 86 -25.40 -3.08 4.18
N ASP A 87 -26.46 -2.67 4.87
CA ASP A 87 -26.55 -1.34 5.47
C ASP A 87 -25.41 -1.07 6.44
N PHE A 88 -25.09 -2.02 7.31
CA PHE A 88 -23.96 -1.92 8.23
C PHE A 88 -22.62 -1.76 7.47
N VAL A 89 -22.37 -2.59 6.47
CA VAL A 89 -21.12 -2.53 5.71
C VAL A 89 -21.02 -1.25 4.91
N GLN A 90 -22.11 -0.78 4.29
CA GLN A 90 -22.13 0.49 3.59
C GLN A 90 -21.81 1.67 4.51
N ASP A 91 -22.30 1.65 5.74
CA ASP A 91 -21.96 2.67 6.74
C ASP A 91 -20.49 2.61 7.14
N VAL A 92 -19.94 1.42 7.37
CA VAL A 92 -18.49 1.25 7.64
C VAL A 92 -17.65 1.77 6.49
N LEU A 93 -17.98 1.42 5.25
CA LEU A 93 -17.25 1.87 4.07
C LEU A 93 -17.31 3.40 3.91
N ARG A 94 -18.46 4.00 4.17
CA ARG A 94 -18.67 5.45 4.10
C ARG A 94 -17.88 6.18 5.19
N GLN A 95 -17.95 5.72 6.44
CA GLN A 95 -17.24 6.32 7.57
C GLN A 95 -15.72 6.26 7.40
N ASN A 96 -15.21 5.23 6.71
CA ASN A 96 -13.79 5.07 6.41
C ASN A 96 -13.36 5.71 5.08
N ASN A 97 -14.27 6.38 4.37
CA ASN A 97 -14.01 6.95 3.05
C ASN A 97 -13.36 5.92 2.09
N PHE A 98 -13.89 4.68 2.13
CA PHE A 98 -13.25 3.52 1.50
C PHE A 98 -13.11 3.69 -0.02
N MET A 99 -14.07 4.28 -0.71
CA MET A 99 -14.00 4.42 -2.17
C MET A 99 -12.77 5.27 -2.59
N THR A 100 -12.56 6.40 -1.92
CA THR A 100 -11.40 7.27 -2.21
C THR A 100 -10.09 6.65 -1.75
N LYS A 101 -10.04 6.17 -0.50
CA LYS A 101 -8.84 5.55 0.06
C LYS A 101 -8.51 4.23 -0.62
N GLY A 102 -9.51 3.42 -0.92
CA GLY A 102 -9.35 2.17 -1.63
C GLY A 102 -8.76 2.38 -3.03
N ASN A 103 -9.25 3.38 -3.79
CA ASN A 103 -8.69 3.73 -5.10
C ASN A 103 -7.22 4.16 -4.97
N GLU A 104 -6.88 5.07 -4.04
CA GLU A 104 -5.50 5.48 -3.76
C GLU A 104 -4.59 4.27 -3.47
N TYR A 105 -5.07 3.31 -2.68
CA TYR A 105 -4.27 2.12 -2.34
C TYR A 105 -4.26 1.06 -3.45
N GLN A 106 -5.26 1.02 -4.35
CA GLN A 106 -5.16 0.22 -5.58
C GLN A 106 -4.07 0.77 -6.52
N GLU A 107 -3.93 2.10 -6.65
CA GLU A 107 -2.82 2.72 -7.36
C GLU A 107 -1.46 2.29 -6.76
N ARG A 108 -1.34 2.34 -5.43
CA ARG A 108 -0.12 1.90 -4.72
C ARG A 108 0.15 0.41 -4.87
N LYS A 109 -0.90 -0.41 -4.91
CA LYS A 109 -0.81 -1.85 -5.20
C LYS A 109 -0.27 -2.09 -6.61
N ALA A 110 -0.79 -1.38 -7.61
CA ALA A 110 -0.29 -1.46 -8.98
C ALA A 110 1.20 -1.06 -9.09
N ALA A 111 1.61 -0.05 -8.30
CA ALA A 111 2.99 0.44 -8.27
C ALA A 111 3.96 -0.49 -7.52
N LYS A 112 3.55 -1.12 -6.41
CA LYS A 112 4.43 -1.81 -5.44
C LYS A 112 4.13 -3.30 -5.26
N GLY A 113 3.11 -3.82 -5.95
CA GLY A 113 2.75 -5.24 -5.99
C GLY A 113 1.75 -5.67 -4.93
N THR A 114 1.71 -5.05 -3.75
CA THR A 114 0.75 -5.41 -2.68
C THR A 114 0.36 -4.23 -1.81
N VAL A 115 -0.81 -4.34 -1.19
CA VAL A 115 -1.30 -3.51 -0.09
C VAL A 115 -2.10 -4.38 0.87
N ALA A 116 -2.29 -3.95 2.10
CA ALA A 116 -3.18 -4.61 3.03
C ALA A 116 -4.22 -3.64 3.59
N TYR A 117 -5.46 -4.12 3.69
CA TYR A 117 -6.57 -3.47 4.36
C TYR A 117 -6.78 -4.20 5.68
N VAL A 118 -6.59 -3.49 6.79
CA VAL A 118 -6.67 -4.08 8.14
C VAL A 118 -7.84 -3.45 8.87
N PRO A 119 -9.01 -4.11 8.88
CA PRO A 119 -10.12 -3.65 9.69
C PRO A 119 -9.80 -3.86 11.18
N TYR A 120 -10.15 -2.91 12.01
CA TYR A 120 -10.00 -2.99 13.45
C TYR A 120 -11.12 -2.23 14.14
N LEU A 121 -11.40 -2.58 15.39
CA LEU A 121 -12.37 -1.92 16.21
C LEU A 121 -11.68 -0.81 17.01
N ALA A 122 -12.09 0.43 16.81
CA ALA A 122 -11.63 1.59 17.55
C ALA A 122 -12.68 2.00 18.58
N ASP A 123 -12.21 2.65 19.66
CA ASP A 123 -13.04 3.23 20.71
C ASP A 123 -14.02 2.19 21.32
N ALA A 124 -13.57 0.92 21.44
CA ALA A 124 -14.36 -0.16 21.97
C ALA A 124 -14.46 -0.08 23.48
N GLU A 125 -15.68 -0.11 23.99
CA GLU A 125 -15.97 -0.31 25.41
C GLU A 125 -16.24 -1.79 25.64
N VAL A 126 -15.69 -2.33 26.72
CA VAL A 126 -15.84 -3.74 27.09
C VAL A 126 -16.45 -3.80 28.46
N ASP A 127 -17.50 -4.62 28.67
CA ASP A 127 -18.08 -4.85 29.95
C ASP A 127 -17.23 -5.77 30.86
N ASP A 128 -17.61 -5.91 32.11
CA ASP A 128 -16.90 -6.77 33.06
C ASP A 128 -16.93 -8.27 32.70
N GLN A 129 -17.75 -8.65 31.71
CA GLN A 129 -17.87 -10.02 31.19
C GLN A 129 -17.07 -10.22 29.89
N GLY A 130 -16.43 -9.17 29.39
CA GLY A 130 -15.64 -9.21 28.14
C GLY A 130 -16.45 -9.00 26.86
N ASN A 131 -17.74 -8.60 26.95
CA ASN A 131 -18.53 -8.28 25.75
C ASN A 131 -18.25 -6.86 25.29
N ILE A 132 -18.21 -6.69 23.99
CA ILE A 132 -18.02 -5.39 23.35
C ILE A 132 -19.37 -4.67 23.33
N LEU A 133 -19.47 -3.54 24.03
CA LEU A 133 -20.68 -2.73 24.11
C LEU A 133 -20.78 -1.71 22.97
N ASN A 134 -19.66 -1.08 22.66
CA ASN A 134 -19.55 -0.05 21.62
C ASN A 134 -18.28 -0.27 20.80
N GLY A 135 -18.20 0.40 19.68
CA GLY A 135 -17.00 0.43 18.88
C GLY A 135 -17.28 0.91 17.47
N ILE A 136 -16.27 1.48 16.84
CA ILE A 136 -16.32 1.95 15.47
C ILE A 136 -15.36 1.11 14.64
N VAL A 137 -15.85 0.47 13.58
CA VAL A 137 -14.98 -0.28 12.67
C VAL A 137 -14.19 0.71 11.80
N LYS A 138 -12.89 0.71 11.98
CA LYS A 138 -11.96 1.49 11.16
C LYS A 138 -11.12 0.58 10.28
N ILE A 139 -10.68 1.11 9.14
CA ILE A 139 -9.82 0.40 8.19
C ILE A 139 -8.47 1.11 8.16
N ASN A 140 -7.42 0.39 8.53
CA ASN A 140 -6.05 0.85 8.34
C ASN A 140 -5.51 0.33 7.01
N TYR A 141 -4.77 1.17 6.31
CA TYR A 141 -4.24 0.89 4.99
C TYR A 141 -2.71 0.80 5.06
N LEU A 142 -2.17 -0.34 4.67
CA LEU A 142 -0.73 -0.58 4.72
C LEU A 142 -0.16 -0.75 3.31
N GLU A 143 0.98 -0.11 3.07
CA GLU A 143 1.74 -0.26 1.83
C GLU A 143 2.73 -1.43 1.91
N ALA A 144 3.12 -1.97 0.76
CA ALA A 144 4.03 -3.10 0.60
C ALA A 144 5.30 -3.08 1.49
N PRO A 145 5.99 -1.94 1.70
CA PRO A 145 7.17 -1.91 2.57
C PRO A 145 6.90 -2.24 4.04
N ASN A 146 5.66 -2.13 4.49
CA ASN A 146 5.24 -2.34 5.89
C ASN A 146 4.53 -3.69 6.08
N ILE A 147 4.48 -4.53 5.05
CA ILE A 147 3.80 -5.83 5.08
C ILE A 147 4.85 -6.93 5.09
N PHE A 148 4.86 -7.74 6.15
CA PHE A 148 5.79 -8.85 6.32
C PHE A 148 4.98 -10.15 6.46
N PRO A 149 4.79 -10.89 5.36
CA PRO A 149 4.13 -12.20 5.42
C PRO A 149 4.95 -13.16 6.29
N LEU A 150 4.30 -13.79 7.26
CA LEU A 150 4.93 -14.71 8.21
C LEU A 150 4.58 -16.17 7.96
N SER A 151 3.46 -16.42 7.27
CA SER A 151 3.02 -17.78 6.89
C SER A 151 2.25 -17.73 5.58
N TRP A 152 2.27 -18.84 4.87
CA TRP A 152 1.59 -19.04 3.60
C TRP A 152 0.73 -20.30 3.68
N GLU A 153 -0.55 -20.16 3.46
CA GLU A 153 -1.40 -21.33 3.22
C GLU A 153 -1.10 -21.87 1.83
N ASN A 154 -0.91 -23.19 1.74
CA ASN A 154 -0.58 -23.95 0.53
C ASN A 154 0.89 -23.97 0.07
N GLY A 155 1.84 -23.61 0.92
CA GLY A 155 3.27 -23.95 0.74
C GLY A 155 3.92 -23.51 -0.56
N LYS A 156 3.36 -22.53 -1.25
CA LYS A 156 3.96 -21.96 -2.45
C LYS A 156 4.29 -20.50 -2.21
N VAL A 157 5.56 -20.24 -2.03
CA VAL A 157 6.16 -18.92 -2.19
C VAL A 157 6.37 -18.69 -3.66
#